data_5df04bf6ce639aee0c3b4245092fefa5
#
_entry.id   5df04bf6ce639aee0c3b4245092fefa5
#
_cell.length_a   1.000
_cell.length_b   1.000
_cell.length_c   1.000
_cell.angle_alpha   90.00
_cell.angle_beta   90.00
_cell.angle_gamma   90.00
#
_symmetry.space_group_name_H-M   'P 1'
#
loop_
_entity.id
_entity.type
_entity.pdbx_description
1 polymer ?
#
loop_
_entity_poly.entity_id
_entity_poly.type
_entity_poly.pdbx_seq_one_letter_code
_entity_poly.pdbx_strand_id
1 'polypeptide(L)'
;RYCKAEVFKNCIIGTLRLPQKSEQRSPQLSFSFYLTGQSLLFVEDVGNLKLFVEKRISMFQELNSPAQLLLQFMEQMIEDDILYLSHIESETEKMEENIGSGGSTNFFPLLTKHRQKLSELNAYYEQLTDIGELFQSRACSPFANDTQDWDKFTHRAERLQNHVKLLRENMLQLRELYQSMQDARQNKIMGILTIVTTFFLPLTLITGWYGMNFAYMPELKWRYGYLSVIIVSLIIAIGEIIYFKKKKFF
;
A
#
# COMPACT_ATOMS: atom_id res chain seq x y z
N ARG A 1 -5.31 -21.03 1.94
CA ARG A 1 -4.93 -21.17 0.54
C ARG A 1 -6.16 -20.94 -0.32
N TYR A 2 -6.00 -20.14 -1.40
CA TYR A 2 -7.13 -19.76 -2.25
C TYR A 2 -7.31 -20.72 -3.41
N CYS A 3 -6.20 -21.20 -4.00
CA CYS A 3 -6.20 -22.11 -5.13
C CYS A 3 -5.19 -23.23 -4.91
N LYS A 4 -5.51 -24.42 -5.37
CA LYS A 4 -4.60 -25.57 -5.42
C LYS A 4 -5.09 -26.61 -6.43
N ALA A 5 -4.20 -27.43 -6.96
CA ALA A 5 -4.54 -28.61 -7.71
C ALA A 5 -3.61 -29.78 -7.32
N GLU A 6 -4.13 -30.98 -7.37
CA GLU A 6 -3.41 -32.19 -7.03
C GLU A 6 -3.72 -33.27 -8.09
N VAL A 7 -2.68 -34.00 -8.52
CA VAL A 7 -2.81 -35.05 -9.53
C VAL A 7 -3.00 -36.39 -8.84
N PHE A 8 -4.05 -37.10 -9.21
CA PHE A 8 -4.33 -38.46 -8.82
C PHE A 8 -4.19 -39.38 -10.01
N LYS A 9 -4.23 -40.71 -9.80
CA LYS A 9 -4.01 -41.71 -10.85
C LYS A 9 -4.94 -41.56 -12.07
N ASN A 10 -6.20 -41.16 -11.84
CA ASN A 10 -7.23 -41.10 -12.88
C ASN A 10 -7.89 -39.72 -13.03
N CYS A 11 -7.51 -38.74 -12.22
CA CYS A 11 -8.07 -37.39 -12.27
C CYS A 11 -7.14 -36.36 -11.66
N ILE A 12 -7.40 -35.10 -11.98
CA ILE A 12 -6.83 -33.92 -11.29
C ILE A 12 -7.96 -33.29 -10.49
N ILE A 13 -7.70 -33.00 -9.23
CA ILE A 13 -8.66 -32.33 -8.35
C ILE A 13 -8.06 -30.98 -7.93
N GLY A 14 -8.86 -29.92 -8.04
CA GLY A 14 -8.40 -28.61 -7.57
C GLY A 14 -9.53 -27.81 -6.95
N THR A 15 -9.13 -26.78 -6.25
CA THR A 15 -10.02 -25.77 -5.66
C THR A 15 -9.55 -24.41 -6.12
N LEU A 16 -10.49 -23.57 -6.55
CA LEU A 16 -10.24 -22.20 -6.99
C LEU A 16 -11.11 -21.26 -6.18
N ARG A 17 -10.51 -20.21 -5.67
CA ARG A 17 -11.19 -19.15 -4.92
C ARG A 17 -10.71 -17.80 -5.40
N LEU A 18 -11.61 -17.04 -6.03
CA LEU A 18 -11.29 -15.73 -6.54
C LEU A 18 -11.25 -14.70 -5.40
N PRO A 19 -10.21 -13.85 -5.36
CA PRO A 19 -10.22 -12.70 -4.48
C PRO A 19 -11.31 -11.71 -4.90
N GLN A 20 -11.94 -11.08 -3.91
CA GLN A 20 -12.99 -10.10 -4.17
C GLN A 20 -12.38 -8.82 -4.75
N LYS A 21 -12.65 -8.47 -6.01
CA LYS A 21 -12.05 -7.32 -6.72
C LYS A 21 -12.89 -6.05 -6.59
N SER A 22 -14.18 -6.15 -6.29
CA SER A 22 -15.10 -5.02 -6.13
C SER A 22 -15.44 -4.78 -4.67
N GLU A 23 -15.64 -3.49 -4.29
CA GLU A 23 -16.19 -3.12 -2.98
C GLU A 23 -17.68 -3.44 -2.86
N GLN A 24 -18.37 -3.55 -3.99
CA GLN A 24 -19.73 -4.06 -4.01
C GLN A 24 -19.71 -5.52 -3.57
N ARG A 25 -20.67 -5.91 -2.73
CA ARG A 25 -20.88 -7.29 -2.26
C ARG A 25 -21.20 -8.25 -3.41
N SER A 26 -20.31 -8.37 -4.37
CA SER A 26 -20.37 -9.47 -5.33
C SER A 26 -20.04 -10.75 -4.56
N PRO A 27 -20.85 -11.80 -4.73
CA PRO A 27 -20.59 -13.06 -4.03
C PRO A 27 -19.21 -13.59 -4.43
N GLN A 28 -18.45 -14.01 -3.43
CA GLN A 28 -17.12 -14.57 -3.64
C GLN A 28 -17.26 -15.89 -4.40
N LEU A 29 -16.58 -16.00 -5.55
CA LEU A 29 -16.57 -17.22 -6.32
C LEU A 29 -15.57 -18.19 -5.73
N SER A 30 -16.04 -19.35 -5.26
CA SER A 30 -15.22 -20.45 -4.73
C SER A 30 -15.83 -21.76 -5.18
N PHE A 31 -15.04 -22.59 -5.82
CA PHE A 31 -15.50 -23.89 -6.35
C PHE A 31 -14.34 -24.88 -6.41
N SER A 32 -14.67 -26.16 -6.47
CA SER A 32 -13.75 -27.24 -6.75
C SER A 32 -13.95 -27.76 -8.17
N PHE A 33 -12.90 -28.29 -8.79
CA PHE A 33 -12.98 -28.94 -10.08
C PHE A 33 -12.40 -30.35 -10.04
N TYR A 34 -12.98 -31.22 -10.84
CA TYR A 34 -12.52 -32.58 -11.07
C TYR A 34 -12.30 -32.75 -12.57
N LEU A 35 -11.07 -32.95 -12.98
CA LEU A 35 -10.69 -33.11 -14.37
C LEU A 35 -10.27 -34.56 -14.63
N THR A 36 -10.89 -35.19 -15.64
CA THR A 36 -10.49 -36.50 -16.20
C THR A 36 -10.15 -36.32 -17.66
N GLY A 37 -9.65 -37.34 -18.33
CA GLY A 37 -9.37 -37.29 -19.76
C GLY A 37 -10.60 -37.05 -20.65
N GLN A 38 -11.82 -37.24 -20.13
CA GLN A 38 -13.07 -37.13 -20.90
C GLN A 38 -14.08 -36.14 -20.34
N SER A 39 -13.89 -35.66 -19.12
CA SER A 39 -14.87 -34.79 -18.43
C SER A 39 -14.25 -33.79 -17.48
N LEU A 40 -14.88 -32.61 -17.38
CA LEU A 40 -14.61 -31.62 -16.39
C LEU A 40 -15.88 -31.39 -15.59
N LEU A 41 -15.79 -31.55 -14.26
CA LEU A 41 -16.89 -31.32 -13.33
C LEU A 41 -16.51 -30.18 -12.39
N PHE A 42 -17.38 -29.19 -12.28
CA PHE A 42 -17.28 -28.15 -11.26
C PHE A 42 -18.27 -28.41 -10.12
N VAL A 43 -17.84 -28.18 -8.90
CA VAL A 43 -18.64 -28.33 -7.70
C VAL A 43 -18.60 -27.03 -6.89
N GLU A 44 -19.76 -26.46 -6.65
CA GLU A 44 -19.97 -25.21 -5.94
C GLU A 44 -21.14 -25.29 -4.98
N ASP A 45 -21.07 -24.57 -3.84
CA ASP A 45 -22.12 -24.57 -2.84
C ASP A 45 -23.22 -23.51 -3.06
N VAL A 46 -22.93 -22.40 -3.77
CA VAL A 46 -23.75 -21.17 -3.75
C VAL A 46 -24.40 -20.81 -5.10
N GLY A 47 -24.03 -21.47 -6.21
CA GLY A 47 -24.59 -21.21 -7.53
C GLY A 47 -24.07 -19.98 -8.28
N ASN A 48 -23.03 -19.33 -7.77
CA ASN A 48 -22.41 -18.15 -8.41
C ASN A 48 -21.60 -18.50 -9.66
N LEU A 49 -21.05 -19.70 -9.70
CA LEU A 49 -20.30 -20.23 -10.83
C LEU A 49 -21.20 -20.36 -12.08
N LYS A 50 -22.44 -20.84 -11.89
CA LYS A 50 -23.40 -20.93 -12.97
C LYS A 50 -23.63 -19.58 -13.64
N LEU A 51 -23.85 -18.53 -12.86
CA LEU A 51 -24.01 -17.16 -13.36
C LEU A 51 -22.74 -16.63 -14.04
N PHE A 52 -21.56 -17.00 -13.54
CA PHE A 52 -20.29 -16.63 -14.16
C PHE A 52 -20.12 -17.30 -15.54
N VAL A 53 -20.40 -18.58 -15.63
CA VAL A 53 -20.32 -19.37 -16.88
C VAL A 53 -21.36 -18.88 -17.89
N GLU A 54 -22.62 -18.72 -17.50
CA GLU A 54 -23.71 -18.26 -18.39
C GLU A 54 -23.40 -16.91 -19.05
N LYS A 55 -22.79 -15.98 -18.29
CA LYS A 55 -22.40 -14.66 -18.84
C LYS A 55 -21.27 -14.73 -19.86
N ARG A 56 -20.45 -15.78 -19.82
CA ARG A 56 -19.23 -15.92 -20.64
C ARG A 56 -19.26 -17.11 -21.59
N ILE A 57 -20.35 -17.84 -21.63
CA ILE A 57 -20.47 -19.06 -22.44
C ILE A 57 -20.24 -18.81 -23.96
N SER A 58 -20.59 -17.60 -24.43
CA SER A 58 -20.36 -17.19 -25.82
C SER A 58 -18.88 -16.89 -26.15
N MET A 59 -18.03 -16.79 -25.13
CA MET A 59 -16.60 -16.53 -25.30
C MET A 59 -15.78 -17.82 -25.37
N PHE A 60 -16.36 -18.96 -24.97
CA PHE A 60 -15.70 -20.25 -25.09
C PHE A 60 -15.68 -20.70 -26.57
N GLN A 61 -14.47 -20.94 -27.08
CA GLN A 61 -14.27 -21.46 -28.43
C GLN A 61 -14.56 -22.96 -28.48
N GLU A 62 -14.61 -23.52 -29.68
CA GLU A 62 -14.69 -24.98 -29.86
C GLU A 62 -13.53 -25.67 -29.15
N LEU A 63 -13.85 -26.65 -28.31
CA LEU A 63 -12.94 -27.25 -27.36
C LEU A 63 -12.65 -28.69 -27.76
N ASN A 64 -11.38 -29.06 -27.86
CA ASN A 64 -10.96 -30.39 -28.19
C ASN A 64 -10.76 -31.29 -26.97
N SER A 65 -10.65 -30.68 -25.76
CA SER A 65 -10.42 -31.44 -24.52
C SER A 65 -11.01 -30.75 -23.28
N PRO A 66 -11.35 -31.53 -22.22
CA PRO A 66 -11.78 -30.95 -20.93
C PRO A 66 -10.71 -30.08 -20.28
N ALA A 67 -9.44 -30.35 -20.51
CA ALA A 67 -8.33 -29.54 -20.01
C ALA A 67 -8.27 -28.15 -20.67
N GLN A 68 -8.56 -28.05 -21.97
CA GLN A 68 -8.68 -26.77 -22.68
C GLN A 68 -9.87 -25.96 -22.13
N LEU A 69 -10.98 -26.60 -21.80
CA LEU A 69 -12.11 -25.92 -21.16
C LEU A 69 -11.71 -25.30 -19.79
N LEU A 70 -10.99 -26.07 -18.97
CA LEU A 70 -10.48 -25.55 -17.70
C LEU A 70 -9.53 -24.38 -17.91
N LEU A 71 -8.62 -24.47 -18.87
CA LEU A 71 -7.67 -23.41 -19.20
C LEU A 71 -8.41 -22.13 -19.62
N GLN A 72 -9.32 -22.20 -20.58
CA GLN A 72 -10.10 -21.05 -21.02
C GLN A 72 -10.91 -20.44 -19.86
N PHE A 73 -11.45 -21.29 -19.00
CA PHE A 73 -12.15 -20.84 -17.80
C PHE A 73 -11.21 -20.05 -16.85
N MET A 74 -10.00 -20.55 -16.63
CA MET A 74 -8.99 -19.87 -15.80
C MET A 74 -8.52 -18.56 -16.45
N GLU A 75 -8.36 -18.52 -17.76
CA GLU A 75 -8.03 -17.28 -18.48
C GLU A 75 -9.11 -16.22 -18.32
N GLN A 76 -10.39 -16.60 -18.39
CA GLN A 76 -11.51 -15.70 -18.16
C GLN A 76 -11.56 -15.15 -16.72
N MET A 77 -11.05 -15.89 -15.73
CA MET A 77 -10.98 -15.44 -14.34
C MET A 77 -10.01 -14.27 -14.13
N ILE A 78 -8.95 -14.20 -14.94
CA ILE A 78 -7.88 -13.18 -14.85
C ILE A 78 -7.92 -12.15 -15.98
N GLU A 79 -8.92 -12.20 -16.86
CA GLU A 79 -9.00 -11.36 -18.06
C GLU A 79 -8.97 -9.86 -17.72
N ASP A 80 -9.79 -9.44 -16.75
CA ASP A 80 -9.95 -8.05 -16.36
C ASP A 80 -8.95 -7.59 -15.29
N ASP A 81 -8.01 -8.45 -14.87
CA ASP A 81 -7.16 -8.19 -13.71
C ASP A 81 -6.15 -7.07 -13.95
N ILE A 82 -5.68 -6.93 -15.18
CA ILE A 82 -4.78 -5.81 -15.52
C ILE A 82 -5.48 -4.46 -15.35
N LEU A 83 -6.75 -4.36 -15.72
CA LEU A 83 -7.53 -3.13 -15.54
C LEU A 83 -7.76 -2.84 -14.06
N TYR A 84 -8.01 -3.88 -13.27
CA TYR A 84 -8.17 -3.75 -11.83
C TYR A 84 -6.88 -3.28 -11.14
N LEU A 85 -5.72 -3.82 -11.53
CA LEU A 85 -4.42 -3.38 -11.00
C LEU A 85 -4.10 -1.94 -11.42
N SER A 86 -4.39 -1.54 -12.65
CA SER A 86 -4.23 -0.16 -13.11
C SER A 86 -5.12 0.82 -12.34
N HIS A 87 -6.31 0.39 -11.90
CA HIS A 87 -7.15 1.21 -11.02
C HIS A 87 -6.49 1.43 -9.65
N ILE A 88 -5.93 0.37 -9.04
CA ILE A 88 -5.18 0.49 -7.77
C ILE A 88 -3.98 1.42 -7.92
N GLU A 89 -3.27 1.34 -9.06
CA GLU A 89 -2.15 2.21 -9.38
C GLU A 89 -2.58 3.68 -9.41
N SER A 90 -3.66 4.00 -10.13
CA SER A 90 -4.22 5.35 -10.17
C SER A 90 -4.69 5.87 -8.81
N GLU A 91 -5.23 5.00 -7.95
CA GLU A 91 -5.58 5.39 -6.57
C GLU A 91 -4.33 5.68 -5.73
N THR A 92 -3.24 4.94 -5.96
CA THR A 92 -1.95 5.17 -5.29
C THR A 92 -1.34 6.51 -5.69
N GLU A 93 -1.36 6.86 -6.98
CA GLU A 93 -0.92 8.16 -7.49
C GLU A 93 -1.69 9.32 -6.86
N LYS A 94 -3.02 9.21 -6.76
CA LYS A 94 -3.86 10.21 -6.08
C LYS A 94 -3.52 10.33 -4.59
N MET A 95 -3.16 9.22 -3.93
CA MET A 95 -2.71 9.27 -2.53
C MET A 95 -1.39 10.04 -2.41
N GLU A 96 -0.46 9.87 -3.35
CA GLU A 96 0.81 10.59 -3.41
C GLU A 96 0.61 12.10 -3.60
N GLU A 97 -0.23 12.50 -4.56
CA GLU A 97 -0.59 13.91 -4.79
C GLU A 97 -1.22 14.55 -3.53
N ASN A 98 -2.09 13.82 -2.84
CA ASN A 98 -2.73 14.29 -1.61
C ASN A 98 -1.74 14.49 -0.45
N ILE A 99 -0.69 13.69 -0.36
CA ILE A 99 0.38 13.89 0.63
C ILE A 99 1.07 15.23 0.36
N GLY A 100 1.41 15.51 -0.90
CA GLY A 100 2.05 16.76 -1.32
C GLY A 100 1.23 18.02 -0.99
N SER A 101 -0.10 17.93 -1.05
CA SER A 101 -1.03 19.03 -0.76
C SER A 101 -1.38 19.18 0.74
N GLY A 102 -0.83 18.34 1.61
CA GLY A 102 -1.06 18.40 3.07
C GLY A 102 -2.34 17.73 3.58
N GLY A 103 -3.10 17.06 2.71
CA GLY A 103 -4.29 16.29 3.05
C GLY A 103 -3.94 14.88 3.55
N SER A 104 -4.15 14.58 4.84
CA SER A 104 -3.71 13.30 5.39
C SER A 104 -4.74 12.51 6.19
N THR A 105 -6.00 12.96 6.24
CA THR A 105 -6.99 12.44 7.19
C THR A 105 -7.31 10.94 7.02
N ASN A 106 -7.16 10.37 5.82
CA ASN A 106 -7.51 8.98 5.52
C ASN A 106 -6.36 8.16 4.91
N PHE A 107 -5.12 8.65 5.00
CA PHE A 107 -3.97 8.00 4.37
C PHE A 107 -3.74 6.58 4.86
N PHE A 108 -3.57 6.36 6.17
CA PHE A 108 -3.26 5.05 6.74
C PHE A 108 -4.36 3.99 6.53
N PRO A 109 -5.66 4.29 6.72
CA PRO A 109 -6.72 3.34 6.41
C PRO A 109 -6.72 2.88 4.95
N LEU A 110 -6.57 3.81 4.00
CA LEU A 110 -6.48 3.50 2.57
C LEU A 110 -5.25 2.67 2.23
N LEU A 111 -4.08 3.08 2.71
CA LEU A 111 -2.83 2.35 2.52
C LEU A 111 -2.93 0.91 3.05
N THR A 112 -3.52 0.72 4.23
CA THR A 112 -3.69 -0.61 4.83
C THR A 112 -4.63 -1.47 4.00
N LYS A 113 -5.75 -0.90 3.53
CA LYS A 113 -6.72 -1.57 2.66
C LYS A 113 -6.07 -2.07 1.37
N HIS A 114 -5.34 -1.20 0.66
CA HIS A 114 -4.65 -1.58 -0.58
C HIS A 114 -3.57 -2.63 -0.32
N ARG A 115 -2.78 -2.51 0.75
CA ARG A 115 -1.78 -3.51 1.11
C ARG A 115 -2.37 -4.89 1.36
N GLN A 116 -3.48 -4.97 2.08
CA GLN A 116 -4.18 -6.25 2.31
C GLN A 116 -4.64 -6.84 0.98
N LYS A 117 -5.24 -6.01 0.12
CA LYS A 117 -5.73 -6.43 -1.18
C LYS A 117 -4.62 -6.94 -2.09
N LEU A 118 -3.53 -6.20 -2.19
CA LEU A 118 -2.36 -6.60 -2.96
C LEU A 118 -1.71 -7.89 -2.41
N SER A 119 -1.74 -8.09 -1.08
CA SER A 119 -1.25 -9.34 -0.47
C SER A 119 -2.12 -10.54 -0.85
N GLU A 120 -3.44 -10.38 -0.87
CA GLU A 120 -4.38 -11.42 -1.33
C GLU A 120 -4.16 -11.76 -2.80
N LEU A 121 -4.01 -10.73 -3.66
CA LEU A 121 -3.77 -10.91 -5.09
C LEU A 121 -2.42 -11.58 -5.36
N ASN A 122 -1.36 -11.21 -4.64
CA ASN A 122 -0.06 -11.85 -4.79
C ASN A 122 -0.15 -13.37 -4.52
N ALA A 123 -0.78 -13.76 -3.41
CA ALA A 123 -0.97 -15.17 -3.08
C ALA A 123 -1.87 -15.90 -4.09
N TYR A 124 -2.85 -15.19 -4.65
CA TYR A 124 -3.73 -15.74 -5.68
C TYR A 124 -2.97 -16.04 -6.98
N TYR A 125 -2.23 -15.06 -7.50
CA TYR A 125 -1.48 -15.28 -8.76
C TYR A 125 -0.34 -16.28 -8.60
N GLU A 126 0.34 -16.31 -7.45
CA GLU A 126 1.33 -17.33 -7.12
C GLU A 126 0.74 -18.74 -7.23
N GLN A 127 -0.46 -18.96 -6.64
CA GLN A 127 -1.13 -20.25 -6.71
C GLN A 127 -1.66 -20.58 -8.11
N LEU A 128 -2.04 -19.58 -8.92
CA LEU A 128 -2.37 -19.80 -10.33
C LEU A 128 -1.16 -20.20 -11.15
N THR A 129 0.00 -19.62 -10.88
CA THR A 129 1.28 -20.02 -11.49
C THR A 129 1.61 -21.46 -11.13
N ASP A 130 1.51 -21.85 -9.85
CA ASP A 130 1.71 -23.24 -9.39
C ASP A 130 0.79 -24.23 -10.14
N ILE A 131 -0.48 -23.85 -10.35
CA ILE A 131 -1.43 -24.68 -11.12
C ILE A 131 -1.00 -24.76 -12.58
N GLY A 132 -0.61 -23.67 -13.20
CA GLY A 132 -0.14 -23.65 -14.58
C GLY A 132 1.10 -24.53 -14.78
N GLU A 133 2.08 -24.45 -13.91
CA GLU A 133 3.27 -25.32 -13.90
C GLU A 133 2.90 -26.80 -13.70
N LEU A 134 1.93 -27.08 -12.82
CA LEU A 134 1.46 -28.44 -12.63
C LEU A 134 0.94 -29.05 -13.94
N PHE A 135 0.13 -28.28 -14.70
CA PHE A 135 -0.42 -28.74 -15.98
C PHE A 135 0.64 -28.89 -17.09
N GLN A 136 1.77 -28.23 -17.00
CA GLN A 136 2.92 -28.38 -17.88
C GLN A 136 3.75 -29.64 -17.52
N SER A 137 3.58 -30.17 -16.31
CA SER A 137 4.33 -31.33 -15.85
C SER A 137 3.93 -32.62 -16.58
N ARG A 138 4.86 -33.58 -16.67
CA ARG A 138 4.60 -34.90 -17.22
C ARG A 138 3.50 -35.69 -16.50
N ALA A 139 3.25 -35.36 -15.24
CA ALA A 139 2.20 -36.00 -14.47
C ALA A 139 0.79 -35.71 -15.01
N CYS A 140 0.60 -34.56 -15.68
CA CYS A 140 -0.68 -34.18 -16.31
C CYS A 140 -0.81 -34.61 -17.78
N SER A 141 0.24 -35.14 -18.40
CA SER A 141 0.21 -35.56 -19.82
C SER A 141 -0.98 -36.46 -20.20
N PRO A 142 -1.50 -37.38 -19.35
CA PRO A 142 -2.69 -38.15 -19.67
C PRO A 142 -3.99 -37.33 -19.76
N PHE A 143 -4.01 -36.12 -19.18
CA PHE A 143 -5.19 -35.27 -19.06
C PHE A 143 -5.10 -33.99 -19.91
N ALA A 144 -3.91 -33.49 -20.15
CA ALA A 144 -3.65 -32.22 -20.83
C ALA A 144 -2.50 -32.38 -21.83
N ASN A 145 -2.80 -32.32 -23.13
CA ASN A 145 -1.80 -32.43 -24.20
C ASN A 145 -1.23 -31.08 -24.63
N ASP A 146 -1.90 -29.96 -24.31
CA ASP A 146 -1.55 -28.62 -24.80
C ASP A 146 -0.67 -27.88 -23.79
N THR A 147 0.55 -28.33 -23.59
CA THR A 147 1.53 -27.72 -22.70
C THR A 147 1.85 -26.28 -23.08
N GLN A 148 1.80 -25.89 -24.35
CA GLN A 148 2.12 -24.56 -24.84
C GLN A 148 1.09 -23.49 -24.38
N ASP A 149 -0.19 -23.83 -24.33
CA ASP A 149 -1.22 -22.89 -23.92
C ASP A 149 -1.23 -22.72 -22.40
N TRP A 150 -0.93 -23.79 -21.65
CA TRP A 150 -0.69 -23.67 -20.20
C TRP A 150 0.55 -22.83 -19.89
N ASP A 151 1.59 -22.86 -20.72
CA ASP A 151 2.76 -22.01 -20.60
C ASP A 151 2.40 -20.52 -20.74
N LYS A 152 1.59 -20.18 -21.75
CA LYS A 152 1.08 -18.82 -21.95
C LYS A 152 0.28 -18.31 -20.74
N PHE A 153 -0.59 -19.18 -20.18
CA PHE A 153 -1.36 -18.86 -18.97
C PHE A 153 -0.45 -18.62 -17.77
N THR A 154 0.53 -19.50 -17.54
CA THR A 154 1.52 -19.37 -16.46
C THR A 154 2.25 -18.04 -16.56
N HIS A 155 2.78 -17.71 -17.73
CA HIS A 155 3.45 -16.43 -17.95
C HIS A 155 2.53 -15.23 -17.79
N ARG A 156 1.23 -15.35 -18.07
CA ARG A 156 0.26 -14.30 -17.81
C ARG A 156 0.03 -14.11 -16.31
N ALA A 157 -0.11 -15.20 -15.54
CA ALA A 157 -0.24 -15.17 -14.09
C ALA A 157 1.00 -14.58 -13.41
N GLU A 158 2.21 -14.96 -13.86
CA GLU A 158 3.48 -14.38 -13.40
C GLU A 158 3.58 -12.88 -13.65
N ARG A 159 3.18 -12.40 -14.82
CA ARG A 159 3.17 -10.95 -15.11
C ARG A 159 2.24 -10.20 -14.18
N LEU A 160 1.05 -10.74 -13.90
CA LEU A 160 0.12 -10.13 -12.94
C LEU A 160 0.71 -10.15 -11.53
N GLN A 161 1.36 -11.25 -11.11
CA GLN A 161 2.06 -11.33 -9.84
C GLN A 161 3.18 -10.28 -9.72
N ASN A 162 3.99 -10.14 -10.76
CA ASN A 162 5.07 -9.15 -10.78
C ASN A 162 4.54 -7.72 -10.73
N HIS A 163 3.43 -7.44 -11.41
CA HIS A 163 2.76 -6.13 -11.31
C HIS A 163 2.28 -5.87 -9.88
N VAL A 164 1.68 -6.87 -9.22
CA VAL A 164 1.29 -6.75 -7.80
C VAL A 164 2.49 -6.52 -6.89
N LYS A 165 3.63 -7.20 -7.13
CA LYS A 165 4.86 -6.95 -6.36
C LYS A 165 5.33 -5.51 -6.50
N LEU A 166 5.34 -4.97 -7.73
CA LEU A 166 5.68 -3.57 -7.99
C LEU A 166 4.75 -2.60 -7.24
N LEU A 167 3.43 -2.82 -7.32
CA LEU A 167 2.46 -1.99 -6.59
C LEU A 167 2.66 -2.04 -5.07
N ARG A 168 3.06 -3.20 -4.52
CA ARG A 168 3.40 -3.33 -3.09
C ARG A 168 4.65 -2.53 -2.72
N GLU A 169 5.65 -2.51 -3.58
CA GLU A 169 6.86 -1.69 -3.40
C GLU A 169 6.52 -0.20 -3.44
N ASN A 170 5.69 0.24 -4.40
CA ASN A 170 5.19 1.60 -4.47
C ASN A 170 4.44 2.01 -3.19
N MET A 171 3.63 1.11 -2.62
CA MET A 171 2.95 1.36 -1.33
C MET A 171 3.92 1.53 -0.15
N LEU A 172 5.06 0.83 -0.16
CA LEU A 172 6.10 1.01 0.87
C LEU A 172 6.77 2.37 0.71
N GLN A 173 7.16 2.74 -0.52
CA GLN A 173 7.76 4.04 -0.83
C GLN A 173 6.81 5.19 -0.46
N LEU A 174 5.52 5.05 -0.75
CA LEU A 174 4.50 6.04 -0.39
C LEU A 174 4.38 6.23 1.13
N ARG A 175 4.49 5.14 1.89
CA ARG A 175 4.53 5.20 3.36
C ARG A 175 5.77 5.95 3.85
N GLU A 176 6.94 5.67 3.28
CA GLU A 176 8.20 6.32 3.64
C GLU A 176 8.15 7.81 3.30
N LEU A 177 7.62 8.17 2.12
CA LEU A 177 7.40 9.56 1.73
C LEU A 177 6.52 10.28 2.75
N TYR A 178 5.39 9.68 3.13
CA TYR A 178 4.49 10.25 4.14
C TYR A 178 5.19 10.47 5.49
N GLN A 179 5.97 9.49 5.97
CA GLN A 179 6.74 9.61 7.20
C GLN A 179 7.77 10.73 7.11
N SER A 180 8.54 10.79 6.02
CA SER A 180 9.53 11.86 5.78
C SER A 180 8.89 13.25 5.81
N MET A 181 7.71 13.43 5.21
CA MET A 181 6.98 14.69 5.25
C MET A 181 6.48 15.05 6.65
N GLN A 182 6.02 14.07 7.44
CA GLN A 182 5.65 14.29 8.84
C GLN A 182 6.86 14.70 9.70
N ASP A 183 7.99 14.03 9.50
CA ASP A 183 9.24 14.36 10.19
C ASP A 183 9.73 15.76 9.82
N ALA A 184 9.68 16.14 8.55
CA ALA A 184 10.00 17.49 8.10
C ALA A 184 9.09 18.55 8.74
N ARG A 185 7.77 18.26 8.82
CA ARG A 185 6.80 19.15 9.49
C ARG A 185 7.09 19.28 10.99
N GLN A 186 7.37 18.16 11.66
CA GLN A 186 7.74 18.14 13.08
C GLN A 186 9.03 18.90 13.32
N ASN A 187 10.05 18.70 12.51
CA ASN A 187 11.32 19.42 12.59
C ASN A 187 11.13 20.94 12.40
N LYS A 188 10.25 21.35 11.49
CA LYS A 188 9.90 22.77 11.31
C LYS A 188 9.24 23.35 12.56
N ILE A 189 8.29 22.63 13.18
CA ILE A 189 7.63 23.06 14.42
C ILE A 189 8.65 23.16 15.56
N MET A 190 9.51 22.16 15.71
CA MET A 190 10.57 22.15 16.71
C MET A 190 11.56 23.31 16.50
N GLY A 191 11.90 23.61 15.25
CA GLY A 191 12.72 24.76 14.90
C GLY A 191 12.10 26.09 15.35
N ILE A 192 10.82 26.31 15.07
CA ILE A 192 10.08 27.50 15.50
C ILE A 192 10.06 27.58 17.04
N LEU A 193 9.75 26.47 17.73
CA LEU A 193 9.72 26.43 19.18
C LEU A 193 11.10 26.76 19.78
N THR A 194 12.17 26.21 19.21
CA THR A 194 13.54 26.47 19.63
C THR A 194 13.89 27.95 19.48
N ILE A 195 13.54 28.58 18.34
CA ILE A 195 13.77 30.02 18.13
C ILE A 195 13.06 30.84 19.17
N VAL A 196 11.75 30.59 19.40
CA VAL A 196 10.93 31.31 20.38
C VAL A 196 11.51 31.12 21.77
N THR A 197 11.82 29.92 22.18
CA THR A 197 12.35 29.62 23.51
C THR A 197 13.71 30.29 23.74
N THR A 198 14.62 30.20 22.79
CA THR A 198 15.95 30.81 22.89
C THR A 198 15.86 32.32 22.97
N PHE A 199 14.93 32.94 22.22
CA PHE A 199 14.72 34.39 22.24
C PHE A 199 14.17 34.91 23.58
N PHE A 200 13.20 34.18 24.14
CA PHE A 200 12.57 34.65 25.40
C PHE A 200 13.32 34.27 26.67
N LEU A 201 14.15 33.23 26.64
CA LEU A 201 14.83 32.70 27.83
C LEU A 201 15.74 33.73 28.53
N PRO A 202 16.68 34.41 27.83
CA PRO A 202 17.51 35.42 28.51
C PRO A 202 16.72 36.65 28.93
N LEU A 203 15.71 37.05 28.15
CA LEU A 203 14.85 38.17 28.53
C LEU A 203 14.04 37.86 29.80
N THR A 204 13.49 36.65 29.90
CA THR A 204 12.76 36.15 31.05
C THR A 204 13.67 36.03 32.27
N LEU A 205 14.92 35.58 32.08
CA LEU A 205 15.90 35.53 33.16
C LEU A 205 16.19 36.92 33.74
N ILE A 206 16.41 37.95 32.89
CA ILE A 206 16.65 39.32 33.30
C ILE A 206 15.44 39.89 34.04
N THR A 207 14.23 39.76 33.48
CA THR A 207 13.01 40.28 34.08
C THR A 207 12.69 39.55 35.38
N GLY A 208 12.91 38.22 35.46
CA GLY A 208 12.75 37.43 36.66
C GLY A 208 13.72 37.81 37.77
N TRP A 209 15.00 38.06 37.40
CA TRP A 209 16.02 38.46 38.36
C TRP A 209 15.70 39.84 39.00
N TYR A 210 15.38 40.83 38.19
CA TYR A 210 15.02 42.15 38.67
C TYR A 210 13.59 42.24 39.22
N GLY A 211 12.76 41.25 39.02
CA GLY A 211 11.43 41.09 39.60
C GLY A 211 11.42 40.47 41.01
N MET A 212 12.58 40.06 41.55
CA MET A 212 12.68 39.47 42.89
C MET A 212 12.55 40.51 43.96
N ASN A 213 11.84 40.21 45.07
CA ASN A 213 11.59 41.12 46.20
C ASN A 213 12.72 40.98 47.26
N PHE A 214 13.98 41.09 46.89
CA PHE A 214 15.09 41.10 47.84
C PHE A 214 15.22 42.50 48.48
N ALA A 215 15.42 42.55 49.84
CA ALA A 215 15.57 43.79 50.58
C ALA A 215 16.85 44.58 50.23
N TYR A 216 17.90 43.89 49.71
CA TYR A 216 19.21 44.46 49.34
C TYR A 216 19.51 44.17 47.89
N MET A 217 19.13 45.08 47.01
CA MET A 217 19.54 45.12 45.60
C MET A 217 20.12 46.52 45.31
N PRO A 218 21.46 46.68 45.33
CA PRO A 218 22.09 47.98 45.14
C PRO A 218 21.83 48.57 43.75
N GLU A 219 21.65 47.74 42.74
CA GLU A 219 21.38 48.13 41.35
C GLU A 219 20.02 48.85 41.18
N LEU A 220 19.01 48.53 42.00
CA LEU A 220 17.69 49.20 41.97
C LEU A 220 17.73 50.65 42.51
N LYS A 221 18.75 51.00 43.31
CA LYS A 221 18.92 52.38 43.84
C LYS A 221 19.69 53.29 42.89
N TRP A 222 20.26 52.74 41.82
CA TRP A 222 21.01 53.49 40.80
C TRP A 222 20.06 54.22 39.86
N ARG A 223 20.26 55.55 39.71
CA ARG A 223 19.41 56.43 38.90
C ARG A 223 19.22 55.96 37.45
N TYR A 224 20.19 55.25 36.87
CA TYR A 224 20.20 54.73 35.50
C TYR A 224 19.98 53.23 35.44
N GLY A 225 19.70 52.55 36.55
CA GLY A 225 19.54 51.09 36.61
C GLY A 225 18.46 50.57 35.68
N TYR A 226 17.30 51.18 35.64
CA TYR A 226 16.22 50.83 34.76
C TYR A 226 16.58 50.95 33.25
N LEU A 227 17.23 52.10 32.89
CA LEU A 227 17.70 52.34 31.52
C LEU A 227 18.76 51.32 31.07
N SER A 228 19.69 50.95 31.96
CA SER A 228 20.74 50.00 31.67
C SER A 228 20.18 48.58 31.42
N VAL A 229 19.16 48.14 32.19
CA VAL A 229 18.48 46.84 31.95
C VAL A 229 17.79 46.80 30.60
N ILE A 230 17.11 47.90 30.20
CA ILE A 230 16.51 47.98 28.83
C ILE A 230 17.55 47.90 27.75
N ILE A 231 18.67 48.62 27.87
CA ILE A 231 19.76 48.62 26.87
C ILE A 231 20.35 47.23 26.76
N VAL A 232 20.66 46.55 27.87
CA VAL A 232 21.20 45.17 27.86
C VAL A 232 20.21 44.21 27.23
N SER A 233 18.93 44.28 27.56
CA SER A 233 17.89 43.44 26.96
C SER A 233 17.77 43.64 25.45
N LEU A 234 17.88 44.89 24.98
CA LEU A 234 17.88 45.22 23.54
C LEU A 234 19.12 44.68 22.83
N ILE A 235 20.30 44.79 23.45
CA ILE A 235 21.56 44.24 22.87
C ILE A 235 21.44 42.73 22.74
N ILE A 236 20.92 42.04 23.75
CA ILE A 236 20.73 40.58 23.69
C ILE A 236 19.74 40.23 22.59
N ALA A 237 18.57 40.87 22.53
CA ALA A 237 17.57 40.60 21.49
C ALA A 237 18.11 40.84 20.07
N ILE A 238 18.84 41.92 19.83
CA ILE A 238 19.47 42.20 18.53
C ILE A 238 20.56 41.18 18.22
N GLY A 239 21.38 40.78 19.21
CA GLY A 239 22.41 39.74 19.03
C GLY A 239 21.82 38.40 18.63
N GLU A 240 20.71 37.99 19.26
CA GLU A 240 19.98 36.74 18.92
C GLU A 240 19.41 36.79 17.50
N ILE A 241 18.76 37.92 17.13
CA ILE A 241 18.23 38.06 15.76
C ILE A 241 19.35 37.95 14.71
N ILE A 242 20.49 38.59 14.94
CA ILE A 242 21.66 38.51 14.05
C ILE A 242 22.20 37.09 14.00
N TYR A 243 22.29 36.39 15.14
CA TYR A 243 22.76 35.00 15.22
C TYR A 243 21.87 34.04 14.43
N PHE A 244 20.54 34.10 14.60
CA PHE A 244 19.58 33.27 13.88
C PHE A 244 19.56 33.55 12.37
N LYS A 245 19.66 34.84 12.00
CA LYS A 245 19.76 35.24 10.59
C LYS A 245 21.04 34.71 9.92
N LYS A 246 22.18 34.76 10.63
CA LYS A 246 23.46 34.23 10.10
C LYS A 246 23.46 32.70 9.95
N LYS A 247 22.74 31.99 10.83
CA LYS A 247 22.61 30.52 10.76
C LYS A 247 21.51 30.03 9.81
N LYS A 248 20.85 30.90 9.05
CA LYS A 248 19.76 30.53 8.11
C LYS A 248 18.65 29.72 8.78
N PHE A 249 18.29 30.04 10.00
CA PHE A 249 17.11 29.47 10.65
C PHE A 249 15.80 30.12 10.17
N PHE A 250 15.94 31.25 9.46
CA PHE A 250 14.89 31.93 8.69
C PHE A 250 15.16 31.74 7.21
#